data_1c509b11b3d768293787a47c11370053
#
_entry.id   1c509b11b3d768293787a47c11370053
#
_cell.length_a   1.000
_cell.length_b   1.000
_cell.length_c   1.000
_cell.angle_alpha   90.00
_cell.angle_beta   90.00
_cell.angle_gamma   90.00
#
_symmetry.space_group_name_H-M   'P 1'
#
loop_
_entity.id
_entity.type
_entity.pdbx_description
1 polymer ?
#
loop_
_entity_poly.entity_id
_entity_poly.type
_entity_poly.pdbx_seq_one_letter_code
_entity_poly.pdbx_strand_id
1 'polypeptide(L)'
;MKTVLSILAIFLLTSNFIIHGQQKKINFSSKESKGIKYNKKKLLVLWNKVVFNHESSIMKCDSAIYERSNNSFIAYKNVEINENDSLKIYGDSIHYYGDIQIAYIYGNVSVESNKIKLNTPTLIYDKKTKIAFYKNGATVKDLDKGYKIESQKGTFKTQIQSVYFKENVVLTHKDYQIISDTLIYHTNNQRSDIIGNTEIITKNSTIYSNKGWFDSQSNNASFEGEVILKSKNQKLFADSVFYNEISGESYAEGNVLIKDDSAKIVIRGNYGTYNEKKDSIKVWENSIFIQQDSSDTINIFADQFIRYQDSLKEIIICYNNVVINGNLIDGDCDSIYYNKTDSTLKCIKDPIIWLDENQVTGEKIEFKISEGEIYNMYVTNNSMIITRKDSIHYDQIKGDEINGHFKNNELNILDVKKNGKAIYYTKDEKDSLINEINIISCESMKIHIKENKIEKIKFNSKPNGKTLPLDKAKKDFYLDDFKIISKRSYQEKKGVAKGESPKGR
;
A
#
# COMPACT_ATOMS: atom_id res chain seq x y z
N MET A 1 -54.45 7.17 -50.53
CA MET A 1 -55.81 6.57 -50.71
C MET A 1 -55.99 5.66 -49.50
N LYS A 2 -56.66 6.11 -48.48
CA LYS A 2 -58.04 5.74 -48.14
C LYS A 2 -58.10 4.19 -47.93
N THR A 3 -58.41 3.61 -46.84
CA THR A 3 -59.54 3.79 -45.88
C THR A 3 -59.38 2.67 -44.85
N VAL A 4 -59.81 2.61 -43.72
CA VAL A 4 -60.87 3.03 -42.83
C VAL A 4 -60.76 2.24 -41.53
N LEU A 5 -60.95 2.87 -40.45
CA LEU A 5 -61.18 2.34 -39.10
C LEU A 5 -62.20 1.23 -39.07
N SER A 6 -61.97 0.25 -38.21
CA SER A 6 -63.07 -0.41 -37.50
C SER A 6 -62.60 -0.64 -36.04
N ILE A 7 -63.21 0.13 -35.16
CA ILE A 7 -63.20 0.04 -33.73
C ILE A 7 -64.04 -1.17 -33.34
N LEU A 8 -63.42 -2.21 -32.74
CA LEU A 8 -64.13 -3.22 -31.98
C LEU A 8 -63.67 -3.14 -30.52
N ALA A 9 -64.43 -2.40 -29.73
CA ALA A 9 -64.29 -2.40 -28.28
C ALA A 9 -64.73 -3.74 -27.72
N ILE A 10 -63.74 -4.60 -27.42
CA ILE A 10 -63.96 -5.76 -26.55
C ILE A 10 -63.74 -5.28 -25.13
N PHE A 11 -64.82 -5.10 -24.41
CA PHE A 11 -64.88 -4.95 -22.97
C PHE A 11 -64.44 -6.30 -22.34
N LEU A 12 -63.11 -6.47 -22.15
CA LEU A 12 -62.58 -7.52 -21.28
C LEU A 12 -62.79 -7.06 -19.87
N LEU A 13 -63.81 -7.55 -19.23
CA LEU A 13 -63.95 -7.67 -17.79
C LEU A 13 -62.70 -8.39 -17.27
N THR A 14 -61.66 -7.60 -16.86
CA THR A 14 -60.63 -8.13 -15.99
C THR A 14 -61.23 -8.39 -14.63
N SER A 15 -61.83 -9.59 -14.50
CA SER A 15 -62.00 -10.17 -13.19
C SER A 15 -60.62 -10.27 -12.59
N ASN A 16 -60.31 -9.39 -11.62
CA ASN A 16 -59.22 -9.58 -10.69
C ASN A 16 -59.48 -10.92 -9.96
N PHE A 17 -59.05 -11.99 -10.55
CA PHE A 17 -58.77 -13.20 -9.77
C PHE A 17 -57.63 -12.85 -8.84
N ILE A 18 -57.99 -12.38 -7.64
CA ILE A 18 -57.11 -12.51 -6.50
C ILE A 18 -56.94 -14.02 -6.33
N ILE A 19 -55.86 -14.55 -6.92
CA ILE A 19 -55.39 -15.89 -6.61
C ILE A 19 -54.99 -15.82 -5.14
N HIS A 20 -55.96 -16.09 -4.26
CA HIS A 20 -55.66 -16.47 -2.90
C HIS A 20 -54.94 -17.81 -3.04
N GLY A 21 -53.58 -17.77 -3.09
CA GLY A 21 -52.81 -19.00 -2.96
C GLY A 21 -53.32 -19.72 -1.74
N GLN A 22 -53.81 -20.93 -1.93
CA GLN A 22 -54.34 -21.75 -0.84
C GLN A 22 -53.23 -21.82 0.23
N GLN A 23 -53.43 -21.15 1.36
CA GLN A 23 -52.49 -21.19 2.48
C GLN A 23 -52.32 -22.64 2.89
N LYS A 24 -51.12 -23.19 2.68
CA LYS A 24 -50.83 -24.59 3.05
C LYS A 24 -50.92 -24.68 4.57
N LYS A 25 -51.83 -25.54 5.06
CA LYS A 25 -51.99 -25.75 6.49
C LYS A 25 -50.83 -26.55 7.05
N ILE A 26 -50.44 -26.22 8.29
CA ILE A 26 -49.50 -27.00 9.06
C ILE A 26 -50.16 -28.34 9.40
N ASN A 27 -49.53 -29.45 8.99
CA ASN A 27 -49.89 -30.80 9.42
C ASN A 27 -49.05 -31.18 10.63
N PHE A 28 -49.65 -31.95 11.56
CA PHE A 28 -48.94 -32.41 12.75
C PHE A 28 -49.30 -33.83 13.12
N SER A 29 -48.41 -34.46 13.86
CA SER A 29 -48.64 -35.72 14.55
C SER A 29 -48.05 -35.67 15.96
N SER A 30 -48.63 -36.40 16.89
CA SER A 30 -48.12 -36.59 18.25
C SER A 30 -48.69 -37.90 18.81
N LYS A 31 -48.07 -38.46 19.84
CA LYS A 31 -48.65 -39.62 20.51
C LYS A 31 -49.82 -39.23 21.39
N GLU A 32 -49.80 -38.06 21.97
CA GLU A 32 -50.80 -37.58 22.91
C GLU A 32 -51.20 -36.13 22.58
N SER A 33 -52.48 -35.80 22.77
CA SER A 33 -53.00 -34.45 22.55
C SER A 33 -54.19 -34.16 23.44
N LYS A 34 -54.37 -32.87 23.79
CA LYS A 34 -55.53 -32.40 24.56
C LYS A 34 -55.98 -31.03 24.03
N GLY A 35 -57.27 -30.95 23.70
CA GLY A 35 -57.95 -29.68 23.38
C GLY A 35 -58.20 -28.88 24.65
N ILE A 36 -57.80 -27.60 24.63
CA ILE A 36 -58.10 -26.67 25.71
C ILE A 36 -58.68 -25.38 25.15
N LYS A 37 -59.48 -24.66 25.96
CA LYS A 37 -59.99 -23.33 25.67
C LYS A 37 -59.30 -22.33 26.61
N TYR A 38 -58.55 -21.39 26.05
CA TYR A 38 -57.86 -20.34 26.82
C TYR A 38 -58.09 -18.98 26.16
N ASN A 39 -58.55 -17.98 26.93
CA ASN A 39 -58.86 -16.65 26.41
C ASN A 39 -59.68 -16.63 25.11
N LYS A 40 -60.78 -17.40 25.10
CA LYS A 40 -61.71 -17.61 23.96
C LYS A 40 -61.07 -18.31 22.74
N LYS A 41 -59.81 -18.67 22.76
CA LYS A 41 -59.11 -19.41 21.70
C LYS A 41 -59.20 -20.91 21.94
N LYS A 42 -59.35 -21.69 20.88
CA LYS A 42 -59.28 -23.16 20.91
C LYS A 42 -57.82 -23.55 20.61
N LEU A 43 -57.12 -24.10 21.60
CA LEU A 43 -55.74 -24.54 21.50
C LEU A 43 -55.67 -26.06 21.59
N LEU A 44 -54.69 -26.65 20.92
CA LEU A 44 -54.36 -28.06 21.00
C LEU A 44 -53.00 -28.22 21.63
N VAL A 45 -52.90 -28.81 22.79
CA VAL A 45 -51.64 -29.15 23.46
C VAL A 45 -51.22 -30.53 22.95
N LEU A 46 -49.99 -30.64 22.50
CA LEU A 46 -49.39 -31.84 21.90
C LEU A 46 -48.17 -32.23 22.72
N TRP A 47 -47.95 -33.52 22.94
CA TRP A 47 -46.76 -34.04 23.59
C TRP A 47 -46.44 -35.45 23.17
N ASN A 48 -45.23 -35.89 23.48
CA ASN A 48 -44.72 -37.19 23.08
C ASN A 48 -44.53 -37.36 21.56
N LYS A 49 -43.30 -37.12 21.06
CA LYS A 49 -42.91 -37.22 19.64
C LYS A 49 -43.75 -36.31 18.75
N VAL A 50 -43.80 -35.05 19.05
CA VAL A 50 -44.51 -34.05 18.23
C VAL A 50 -43.72 -33.79 16.96
N VAL A 51 -44.40 -33.87 15.82
CA VAL A 51 -43.85 -33.56 14.50
C VAL A 51 -44.84 -32.64 13.78
N PHE A 52 -44.33 -31.55 13.25
CA PHE A 52 -45.03 -30.65 12.33
C PHE A 52 -44.43 -30.75 10.94
N ASN A 53 -45.25 -30.78 9.93
CA ASN A 53 -44.88 -30.74 8.52
C ASN A 53 -45.51 -29.51 7.88
N HIS A 54 -44.69 -28.66 7.30
CA HIS A 54 -45.15 -27.52 6.54
C HIS A 54 -44.32 -27.34 5.27
N GLU A 55 -44.92 -27.69 4.12
CA GLU A 55 -44.23 -27.81 2.83
C GLU A 55 -43.05 -28.80 2.90
N SER A 56 -41.81 -28.32 2.65
CA SER A 56 -40.60 -29.13 2.67
C SER A 56 -39.94 -29.26 4.06
N SER A 57 -40.43 -28.50 5.06
CA SER A 57 -39.84 -28.50 6.39
C SER A 57 -40.48 -29.50 7.31
N ILE A 58 -39.66 -30.21 8.04
CA ILE A 58 -40.04 -31.11 9.14
C ILE A 58 -39.54 -30.48 10.44
N MET A 59 -40.47 -30.26 11.40
CA MET A 59 -40.14 -29.73 12.71
C MET A 59 -40.47 -30.76 13.77
N LYS A 60 -39.56 -31.05 14.70
CA LYS A 60 -39.74 -31.99 15.79
C LYS A 60 -39.55 -31.27 17.12
N CYS A 61 -40.28 -31.74 18.16
CA CYS A 61 -40.14 -31.26 19.53
C CYS A 61 -40.73 -32.22 20.54
N ASP A 62 -40.48 -31.96 21.83
CA ASP A 62 -41.08 -32.78 22.89
C ASP A 62 -42.56 -32.44 23.12
N SER A 63 -42.89 -31.14 23.12
CA SER A 63 -44.25 -30.65 23.34
C SER A 63 -44.53 -29.37 22.55
N ALA A 64 -45.81 -29.12 22.26
CA ALA A 64 -46.23 -27.93 21.55
C ALA A 64 -47.65 -27.49 21.93
N ILE A 65 -47.93 -26.22 21.70
CA ILE A 65 -49.29 -25.65 21.73
C ILE A 65 -49.59 -25.15 20.30
N TYR A 66 -50.57 -25.76 19.66
CA TYR A 66 -50.99 -25.42 18.30
C TYR A 66 -52.31 -24.61 18.34
N GLU A 67 -52.31 -23.45 17.67
CA GLU A 67 -53.47 -22.59 17.48
C GLU A 67 -53.96 -22.69 16.00
N ARG A 68 -54.99 -23.47 15.76
CA ARG A 68 -55.49 -23.72 14.40
C ARG A 68 -56.02 -22.46 13.71
N SER A 69 -56.62 -21.53 14.48
CA SER A 69 -57.18 -20.27 13.95
C SER A 69 -56.17 -19.36 13.29
N ASN A 70 -54.93 -19.35 13.79
CA ASN A 70 -53.83 -18.51 13.31
C ASN A 70 -52.76 -19.33 12.58
N ASN A 71 -53.02 -20.61 12.31
CA ASN A 71 -52.07 -21.52 11.69
C ASN A 71 -50.66 -21.40 12.32
N SER A 72 -50.56 -21.37 13.64
CA SER A 72 -49.33 -21.12 14.40
C SER A 72 -49.16 -22.14 15.53
N PHE A 73 -47.91 -22.34 15.94
CA PHE A 73 -47.62 -23.14 17.12
C PHE A 73 -46.43 -22.58 17.90
N ILE A 74 -46.38 -22.90 19.18
CA ILE A 74 -45.21 -22.73 20.05
C ILE A 74 -44.77 -24.14 20.44
N ALA A 75 -43.52 -24.46 20.18
CA ALA A 75 -42.91 -25.74 20.53
C ALA A 75 -41.82 -25.56 21.58
N TYR A 76 -41.65 -26.57 22.42
CA TYR A 76 -40.75 -26.54 23.58
C TYR A 76 -39.95 -27.83 23.64
N LYS A 77 -38.69 -27.68 24.04
CA LYS A 77 -37.68 -28.71 24.29
C LYS A 77 -37.35 -29.53 23.03
N ASN A 78 -36.06 -29.73 22.85
CA ASN A 78 -35.48 -30.52 21.75
C ASN A 78 -36.07 -30.13 20.39
N VAL A 79 -36.21 -28.81 20.13
CA VAL A 79 -36.72 -28.32 18.86
C VAL A 79 -35.69 -28.58 17.77
N GLU A 80 -36.09 -29.26 16.71
CA GLU A 80 -35.32 -29.52 15.50
C GLU A 80 -36.14 -29.11 14.28
N ILE A 81 -35.58 -28.28 13.40
CA ILE A 81 -36.13 -27.97 12.07
C ILE A 81 -35.19 -28.57 11.05
N ASN A 82 -35.72 -29.40 10.16
CA ASN A 82 -34.99 -29.92 9.02
C ASN A 82 -35.59 -29.36 7.73
N GLU A 83 -34.75 -28.64 6.96
CA GLU A 83 -35.13 -28.05 5.69
C GLU A 83 -34.37 -28.78 4.55
N ASN A 84 -35.03 -29.75 3.93
CA ASN A 84 -34.52 -30.55 2.79
C ASN A 84 -33.15 -31.21 3.04
N ASP A 85 -32.84 -31.65 4.25
CA ASP A 85 -31.58 -32.24 4.70
C ASP A 85 -30.31 -31.38 4.48
N SER A 86 -30.48 -30.17 3.95
CA SER A 86 -29.37 -29.25 3.69
C SER A 86 -29.12 -28.26 4.84
N LEU A 87 -30.15 -28.00 5.65
CA LEU A 87 -30.09 -27.07 6.78
C LEU A 87 -30.85 -27.67 7.97
N LYS A 88 -30.17 -27.77 9.10
CA LYS A 88 -30.74 -28.16 10.38
C LYS A 88 -30.66 -27.01 11.37
N ILE A 89 -31.77 -26.74 12.06
CA ILE A 89 -31.81 -25.69 13.08
C ILE A 89 -32.31 -26.33 14.38
N TYR A 90 -31.59 -26.12 15.46
CA TYR A 90 -31.90 -26.58 16.80
C TYR A 90 -32.19 -25.43 17.73
N GLY A 91 -32.98 -25.63 18.78
CA GLY A 91 -33.24 -24.64 19.82
C GLY A 91 -34.03 -25.20 20.98
N ASP A 92 -34.13 -24.41 22.06
CA ASP A 92 -34.91 -24.83 23.22
C ASP A 92 -36.41 -24.61 23.00
N SER A 93 -36.78 -23.58 22.26
CA SER A 93 -38.19 -23.29 21.90
C SER A 93 -38.29 -22.56 20.56
N ILE A 94 -39.45 -22.69 19.92
CA ILE A 94 -39.82 -22.02 18.69
C ILE A 94 -41.20 -21.45 18.73
N HIS A 95 -41.44 -20.27 18.17
CA HIS A 95 -42.73 -19.74 17.84
C HIS A 95 -42.84 -19.61 16.31
N TYR A 96 -43.67 -20.43 15.69
CA TYR A 96 -43.85 -20.50 14.23
C TYR A 96 -45.18 -19.97 13.79
N TYR A 97 -45.20 -19.08 12.82
CA TYR A 97 -46.37 -18.51 12.18
C TYR A 97 -46.49 -19.05 10.76
N GLY A 98 -47.37 -20.02 10.54
CA GLY A 98 -47.45 -20.73 9.26
C GLY A 98 -47.93 -19.87 8.10
N ASP A 99 -48.82 -18.91 8.34
CA ASP A 99 -49.38 -18.06 7.30
C ASP A 99 -48.33 -17.12 6.69
N ILE A 100 -47.43 -16.62 7.49
CA ILE A 100 -46.30 -15.75 7.06
C ILE A 100 -44.99 -16.50 6.93
N GLN A 101 -44.96 -17.78 7.35
CA GLN A 101 -43.80 -18.69 7.29
C GLN A 101 -42.54 -18.17 8.03
N ILE A 102 -42.75 -17.52 9.19
CA ILE A 102 -41.67 -17.01 10.04
C ILE A 102 -41.57 -17.84 11.33
N ALA A 103 -40.32 -18.24 11.64
CA ALA A 103 -39.92 -18.92 12.86
C ALA A 103 -39.08 -18.00 13.75
N TYR A 104 -39.46 -17.86 15.01
CA TYR A 104 -38.66 -17.24 16.07
C TYR A 104 -38.14 -18.36 16.97
N ILE A 105 -36.85 -18.58 17.01
CA ILE A 105 -36.19 -19.68 17.71
C ILE A 105 -35.38 -19.10 18.86
N TYR A 106 -35.48 -19.70 20.03
CA TYR A 106 -34.87 -19.20 21.27
C TYR A 106 -34.15 -20.30 22.02
N GLY A 107 -33.07 -19.90 22.73
CA GLY A 107 -32.29 -20.72 23.64
C GLY A 107 -31.40 -21.73 22.89
N ASN A 108 -30.11 -21.66 23.16
CA ASN A 108 -29.08 -22.58 22.61
C ASN A 108 -29.24 -22.85 21.10
N VAL A 109 -29.57 -21.82 20.34
CA VAL A 109 -29.86 -21.99 18.91
C VAL A 109 -28.58 -22.39 18.17
N SER A 110 -28.63 -23.52 17.46
CA SER A 110 -27.59 -23.99 16.55
C SER A 110 -28.14 -24.15 15.15
N VAL A 111 -27.46 -23.60 14.15
CA VAL A 111 -27.74 -23.79 12.72
C VAL A 111 -26.59 -24.56 12.11
N GLU A 112 -26.88 -25.67 11.49
CA GLU A 112 -25.87 -26.56 10.89
C GLU A 112 -26.16 -26.82 9.42
N SER A 113 -25.13 -26.59 8.61
CA SER A 113 -25.03 -26.99 7.22
C SER A 113 -23.80 -27.86 7.02
N ASN A 114 -23.56 -28.37 5.81
CA ASN A 114 -22.38 -29.20 5.52
C ASN A 114 -21.04 -28.51 5.80
N LYS A 115 -21.00 -27.17 5.75
CA LYS A 115 -19.75 -26.40 5.86
C LYS A 115 -19.71 -25.44 7.05
N ILE A 116 -20.87 -25.01 7.53
CA ILE A 116 -20.97 -23.93 8.51
C ILE A 116 -21.77 -24.38 9.72
N LYS A 117 -21.29 -24.03 10.90
CA LYS A 117 -22.03 -24.12 12.15
C LYS A 117 -22.16 -22.75 12.79
N LEU A 118 -23.40 -22.29 13.01
CA LEU A 118 -23.71 -21.02 13.69
C LEU A 118 -24.33 -21.32 15.06
N ASN A 119 -23.90 -20.63 16.11
CA ASN A 119 -24.51 -20.66 17.43
C ASN A 119 -24.92 -19.24 17.85
N THR A 120 -26.15 -19.08 18.33
CA THR A 120 -26.71 -17.80 18.78
C THR A 120 -27.76 -18.01 19.87
N PRO A 121 -28.01 -17.05 20.76
CA PRO A 121 -29.11 -17.14 21.72
C PRO A 121 -30.51 -17.13 21.07
N THR A 122 -30.65 -16.40 19.94
CA THR A 122 -31.95 -16.24 19.26
C THR A 122 -31.74 -16.15 17.75
N LEU A 123 -32.66 -16.74 17.00
CA LEU A 123 -32.67 -16.71 15.54
C LEU A 123 -34.08 -16.44 15.03
N ILE A 124 -34.18 -15.65 13.98
CA ILE A 124 -35.42 -15.47 13.22
C ILE A 124 -35.18 -16.06 11.83
N TYR A 125 -36.01 -16.98 11.41
CA TYR A 125 -35.93 -17.61 10.10
C TYR A 125 -37.21 -17.35 9.29
N ASP A 126 -37.06 -16.62 8.19
CA ASP A 126 -38.12 -16.44 7.19
C ASP A 126 -37.95 -17.51 6.12
N LYS A 127 -38.82 -18.50 6.18
CA LYS A 127 -38.82 -19.64 5.26
C LYS A 127 -39.16 -19.22 3.83
N LYS A 128 -40.03 -18.23 3.65
CA LYS A 128 -40.49 -17.76 2.34
C LYS A 128 -39.35 -17.11 1.56
N THR A 129 -38.59 -16.26 2.21
CA THR A 129 -37.42 -15.58 1.63
C THR A 129 -36.12 -16.36 1.78
N LYS A 130 -36.14 -17.43 2.60
CA LYS A 130 -34.97 -18.23 2.98
C LYS A 130 -33.85 -17.39 3.61
N ILE A 131 -34.22 -16.44 4.45
CA ILE A 131 -33.33 -15.56 5.18
C ILE A 131 -33.38 -15.89 6.67
N ALA A 132 -32.22 -16.14 7.25
CA ALA A 132 -32.05 -16.24 8.70
C ALA A 132 -31.27 -15.04 9.23
N PHE A 133 -31.67 -14.50 10.39
CA PHE A 133 -30.97 -13.42 11.02
C PHE A 133 -30.97 -13.47 12.54
N TYR A 134 -29.90 -12.96 13.15
CA TYR A 134 -29.75 -12.83 14.60
C TYR A 134 -29.39 -11.41 14.98
N LYS A 135 -29.69 -11.02 16.24
CA LYS A 135 -29.44 -9.66 16.75
C LYS A 135 -28.70 -9.63 18.10
N ASN A 136 -28.51 -10.77 18.74
CA ASN A 136 -28.02 -10.88 20.11
C ASN A 136 -26.68 -11.61 20.20
N GLY A 137 -25.85 -11.43 19.18
CA GLY A 137 -24.55 -12.10 19.06
C GLY A 137 -24.65 -13.49 18.46
N ALA A 138 -23.63 -13.86 17.70
CA ALA A 138 -23.43 -15.23 17.22
C ALA A 138 -21.96 -15.54 17.04
N THR A 139 -21.67 -16.85 17.09
CA THR A 139 -20.40 -17.43 16.65
C THR A 139 -20.66 -18.33 15.45
N VAL A 140 -19.96 -18.09 14.36
CA VAL A 140 -20.00 -18.92 13.15
C VAL A 140 -18.66 -19.59 12.97
N LYS A 141 -18.66 -20.90 12.68
CA LYS A 141 -17.46 -21.68 12.38
C LYS A 141 -17.58 -22.23 10.98
N ASP A 142 -16.56 -22.00 10.15
CA ASP A 142 -16.35 -22.73 8.91
C ASP A 142 -15.57 -23.99 9.22
N LEU A 143 -16.17 -25.15 8.94
CA LEU A 143 -15.61 -26.46 9.32
C LEU A 143 -14.51 -26.90 8.35
N ASP A 144 -14.52 -26.40 7.13
CA ASP A 144 -13.52 -26.76 6.11
C ASP A 144 -12.23 -25.92 6.22
N LYS A 145 -12.39 -24.62 6.52
CA LYS A 145 -11.30 -23.65 6.48
C LYS A 145 -10.77 -23.24 7.86
N GLY A 146 -11.46 -23.62 8.92
CA GLY A 146 -11.03 -23.30 10.28
C GLY A 146 -11.26 -21.85 10.70
N TYR A 147 -12.08 -21.09 9.98
CA TYR A 147 -12.46 -19.74 10.40
C TYR A 147 -13.46 -19.77 11.54
N LYS A 148 -13.28 -18.86 12.49
CA LYS A 148 -14.27 -18.50 13.50
C LYS A 148 -14.65 -17.05 13.31
N ILE A 149 -15.95 -16.74 13.15
CA ILE A 149 -16.44 -15.37 13.02
C ILE A 149 -17.39 -15.09 14.17
N GLU A 150 -17.24 -13.97 14.84
CA GLU A 150 -18.08 -13.46 15.92
C GLU A 150 -18.63 -12.10 15.51
N SER A 151 -19.90 -11.83 15.78
CA SER A 151 -20.52 -10.51 15.56
C SER A 151 -21.80 -10.34 16.36
N GLN A 152 -22.24 -9.10 16.56
CA GLN A 152 -23.49 -8.82 17.28
C GLN A 152 -24.73 -9.10 16.45
N LYS A 153 -24.68 -8.83 15.15
CA LYS A 153 -25.78 -9.02 14.22
C LYS A 153 -25.31 -9.76 12.97
N GLY A 154 -26.18 -10.58 12.41
CA GLY A 154 -25.91 -11.23 11.13
C GLY A 154 -27.14 -11.63 10.39
N THR A 155 -26.97 -11.74 9.07
CA THR A 155 -28.01 -12.16 8.13
C THR A 155 -27.43 -13.18 7.18
N PHE A 156 -28.02 -14.37 7.17
CA PHE A 156 -27.67 -15.45 6.27
C PHE A 156 -28.71 -15.56 5.16
N LYS A 157 -28.31 -15.35 3.92
CA LYS A 157 -29.14 -15.46 2.72
C LYS A 157 -28.80 -16.76 1.99
N THR A 158 -29.59 -17.81 2.23
CA THR A 158 -29.27 -19.15 1.69
C THR A 158 -29.30 -19.22 0.18
N GLN A 159 -30.14 -18.42 -0.49
CA GLN A 159 -30.24 -18.42 -1.96
C GLN A 159 -28.99 -17.90 -2.66
N ILE A 160 -28.39 -16.84 -2.13
CA ILE A 160 -27.17 -16.23 -2.70
C ILE A 160 -25.89 -16.69 -2.00
N GLN A 161 -26.01 -17.63 -1.06
CA GLN A 161 -24.89 -18.21 -0.33
C GLN A 161 -23.96 -17.16 0.29
N SER A 162 -24.54 -16.13 0.91
CA SER A 162 -23.78 -15.04 1.53
C SER A 162 -24.24 -14.80 2.96
N VAL A 163 -23.27 -14.53 3.83
CA VAL A 163 -23.50 -14.18 5.23
C VAL A 163 -22.99 -12.77 5.47
N TYR A 164 -23.87 -11.94 5.99
CA TYR A 164 -23.58 -10.56 6.38
C TYR A 164 -23.38 -10.49 7.89
N PHE A 165 -22.20 -10.12 8.34
CA PHE A 165 -21.86 -9.90 9.74
C PHE A 165 -21.75 -8.41 9.99
N LYS A 166 -22.33 -7.92 11.08
CA LYS A 166 -22.33 -6.51 11.45
C LYS A 166 -22.12 -6.31 12.94
N GLU A 167 -21.49 -5.18 13.26
CA GLU A 167 -21.22 -4.71 14.63
C GLU A 167 -20.28 -5.65 15.38
N ASN A 168 -19.09 -5.15 15.67
CA ASN A 168 -18.02 -5.85 16.36
C ASN A 168 -17.67 -7.21 15.70
N VAL A 169 -17.46 -7.18 14.39
CA VAL A 169 -17.10 -8.39 13.66
C VAL A 169 -15.66 -8.75 13.92
N VAL A 170 -15.42 -9.96 14.39
CA VAL A 170 -14.08 -10.53 14.60
C VAL A 170 -14.00 -11.86 13.87
N LEU A 171 -13.21 -11.92 12.79
CA LEU A 171 -12.84 -13.17 12.13
C LEU A 171 -11.47 -13.60 12.64
N THR A 172 -11.38 -14.83 13.12
CA THR A 172 -10.15 -15.44 13.61
C THR A 172 -9.77 -16.63 12.73
N HIS A 173 -8.55 -16.60 12.20
CA HIS A 173 -7.89 -17.71 11.52
C HIS A 173 -6.55 -18.00 12.23
N LYS A 174 -5.90 -19.13 11.97
CA LYS A 174 -4.61 -19.49 12.57
C LYS A 174 -3.49 -18.48 12.24
N ASP A 175 -3.54 -17.85 11.08
CA ASP A 175 -2.48 -16.98 10.56
C ASP A 175 -2.81 -15.49 10.69
N TYR A 176 -4.10 -15.13 10.89
CA TYR A 176 -4.53 -13.72 10.97
C TYR A 176 -5.85 -13.55 11.72
N GLN A 177 -6.11 -12.34 12.15
CA GLN A 177 -7.37 -11.88 12.72
C GLN A 177 -7.85 -10.65 11.95
N ILE A 178 -9.16 -10.57 11.67
CA ILE A 178 -9.80 -9.39 11.08
C ILE A 178 -10.79 -8.84 12.08
N ILE A 179 -10.69 -7.56 12.39
CA ILE A 179 -11.65 -6.80 13.19
C ILE A 179 -12.27 -5.77 12.26
N SER A 180 -13.59 -5.78 12.09
CA SER A 180 -14.27 -4.93 11.11
C SER A 180 -15.65 -4.47 11.60
N ASP A 181 -16.17 -3.38 11.04
CA ASP A 181 -17.55 -2.96 11.27
C ASP A 181 -18.53 -3.91 10.58
N THR A 182 -18.24 -4.29 9.35
CA THR A 182 -19.07 -5.18 8.53
C THR A 182 -18.20 -6.12 7.68
N LEU A 183 -18.55 -7.40 7.68
CA LEU A 183 -17.94 -8.42 6.85
C LEU A 183 -19.05 -9.17 6.09
N ILE A 184 -18.85 -9.36 4.78
CA ILE A 184 -19.73 -10.20 3.95
C ILE A 184 -18.91 -11.41 3.50
N TYR A 185 -19.32 -12.59 3.95
CA TYR A 185 -18.66 -13.84 3.56
C TYR A 185 -19.50 -14.55 2.48
N HIS A 186 -18.90 -14.79 1.33
CA HIS A 186 -19.51 -15.51 0.22
C HIS A 186 -19.09 -16.97 0.24
N THR A 187 -20.00 -17.85 0.60
CA THR A 187 -19.70 -19.28 0.81
C THR A 187 -19.47 -20.05 -0.49
N ASN A 188 -19.90 -19.52 -1.65
CA ASN A 188 -19.74 -20.14 -2.96
C ASN A 188 -18.33 -20.00 -3.53
N ASN A 189 -17.72 -18.81 -3.40
CA ASN A 189 -16.41 -18.49 -3.94
C ASN A 189 -15.36 -18.19 -2.85
N GLN A 190 -15.74 -18.32 -1.57
CA GLN A 190 -14.85 -18.13 -0.42
C GLN A 190 -14.17 -16.74 -0.37
N ARG A 191 -14.86 -15.74 -0.90
CA ARG A 191 -14.44 -14.33 -0.84
C ARG A 191 -15.08 -13.66 0.36
N SER A 192 -14.31 -12.84 1.04
CA SER A 192 -14.77 -11.96 2.10
C SER A 192 -14.64 -10.51 1.68
N ASP A 193 -15.72 -9.74 1.72
CA ASP A 193 -15.69 -8.30 1.53
C ASP A 193 -15.76 -7.63 2.90
N ILE A 194 -14.93 -6.62 3.12
CA ILE A 194 -14.88 -5.80 4.34
C ILE A 194 -15.38 -4.39 4.04
N ILE A 195 -16.16 -3.84 4.96
CA ILE A 195 -16.80 -2.53 4.80
C ILE A 195 -16.76 -1.79 6.16
N GLY A 196 -16.27 -0.56 6.14
CA GLY A 196 -16.05 0.25 7.33
C GLY A 196 -14.67 0.02 7.93
N ASN A 197 -14.41 0.63 9.08
CA ASN A 197 -13.10 0.57 9.73
C ASN A 197 -12.70 -0.88 9.98
N THR A 198 -11.56 -1.24 9.43
CA THR A 198 -11.06 -2.61 9.49
C THR A 198 -9.59 -2.65 9.89
N GLU A 199 -9.28 -3.54 10.80
CA GLU A 199 -7.93 -3.88 11.22
C GLU A 199 -7.66 -5.36 10.94
N ILE A 200 -6.58 -5.67 10.21
CA ILE A 200 -6.15 -7.02 9.90
C ILE A 200 -4.80 -7.24 10.57
N ILE A 201 -4.77 -8.14 11.52
CA ILE A 201 -3.59 -8.45 12.35
C ILE A 201 -3.00 -9.77 11.87
N THR A 202 -1.77 -9.74 11.42
CA THR A 202 -0.98 -10.92 11.06
C THR A 202 0.16 -11.12 12.07
N LYS A 203 0.96 -12.14 11.90
CA LYS A 203 2.13 -12.39 12.76
C LYS A 203 3.14 -11.23 12.74
N ASN A 204 3.32 -10.57 11.59
CA ASN A 204 4.41 -9.62 11.39
C ASN A 204 3.93 -8.19 11.08
N SER A 205 2.64 -7.99 10.81
CA SER A 205 2.11 -6.71 10.37
C SER A 205 0.65 -6.50 10.76
N THR A 206 0.25 -5.25 10.76
CA THR A 206 -1.15 -4.84 10.91
C THR A 206 -1.53 -3.94 9.74
N ILE A 207 -2.68 -4.22 9.11
CA ILE A 207 -3.22 -3.44 8.00
C ILE A 207 -4.50 -2.74 8.48
N TYR A 208 -4.61 -1.44 8.23
CA TYR A 208 -5.82 -0.66 8.42
C TYR A 208 -6.39 -0.27 7.06
N SER A 209 -7.70 -0.37 6.90
CA SER A 209 -8.40 -0.02 5.66
C SER A 209 -9.87 0.26 5.96
N ASN A 210 -10.53 1.04 5.10
CA ASN A 210 -11.98 1.31 5.22
C ASN A 210 -12.81 0.40 4.31
N LYS A 211 -12.19 -0.24 3.34
CA LYS A 211 -12.86 -1.12 2.37
C LYS A 211 -11.86 -2.08 1.76
N GLY A 212 -12.32 -3.27 1.44
CA GLY A 212 -11.45 -4.23 0.77
C GLY A 212 -12.12 -5.58 0.59
N TRP A 213 -11.35 -6.51 0.07
CA TRP A 213 -11.77 -7.90 -0.05
C TRP A 213 -10.56 -8.83 0.02
N PHE A 214 -10.83 -10.04 0.43
CA PHE A 214 -9.90 -11.16 0.42
C PHE A 214 -10.57 -12.36 -0.25
N ASP A 215 -9.88 -12.99 -1.18
CA ASP A 215 -10.30 -14.20 -1.90
C ASP A 215 -9.33 -15.34 -1.55
N SER A 216 -9.80 -16.31 -0.77
CA SER A 216 -9.00 -17.43 -0.32
C SER A 216 -8.77 -18.52 -1.38
N GLN A 217 -9.42 -18.45 -2.54
CA GLN A 217 -9.17 -19.37 -3.66
C GLN A 217 -7.98 -18.89 -4.51
N SER A 218 -7.95 -17.61 -4.82
CA SER A 218 -6.87 -16.99 -5.60
C SER A 218 -5.73 -16.49 -4.73
N ASN A 219 -5.91 -16.44 -3.40
CA ASN A 219 -5.02 -15.83 -2.42
C ASN A 219 -4.68 -14.37 -2.75
N ASN A 220 -5.65 -13.64 -3.29
CA ASN A 220 -5.56 -12.23 -3.58
C ASN A 220 -6.33 -11.41 -2.53
N ALA A 221 -5.82 -10.23 -2.24
CA ALA A 221 -6.50 -9.24 -1.42
C ALA A 221 -6.37 -7.85 -2.05
N SER A 222 -7.37 -7.01 -1.82
CA SER A 222 -7.34 -5.59 -2.17
C SER A 222 -7.91 -4.77 -1.04
N PHE A 223 -7.26 -3.66 -0.74
CA PHE A 223 -7.64 -2.72 0.31
C PHE A 223 -7.71 -1.32 -0.30
N GLU A 224 -8.70 -0.55 0.09
CA GLU A 224 -8.97 0.79 -0.43
C GLU A 224 -9.37 1.74 0.72
N GLY A 225 -9.12 3.05 0.52
CA GLY A 225 -9.51 4.10 1.45
C GLY A 225 -8.53 4.25 2.61
N GLU A 226 -7.47 5.03 2.40
CA GLU A 226 -6.44 5.35 3.39
C GLU A 226 -5.78 4.09 4.00
N VAL A 227 -5.22 3.25 3.13
CA VAL A 227 -4.58 2.02 3.57
C VAL A 227 -3.31 2.34 4.35
N ILE A 228 -3.18 1.78 5.56
CA ILE A 228 -1.98 1.88 6.38
C ILE A 228 -1.52 0.45 6.70
N LEU A 229 -0.33 0.10 6.26
CA LEU A 229 0.33 -1.14 6.67
C LEU A 229 1.44 -0.79 7.66
N LYS A 230 1.41 -1.40 8.83
CA LYS A 230 2.43 -1.25 9.87
C LYS A 230 3.14 -2.58 10.08
N SER A 231 4.45 -2.57 10.00
CA SER A 231 5.33 -3.65 10.43
C SER A 231 6.22 -3.16 11.58
N LYS A 232 7.16 -3.97 12.05
CA LYS A 232 7.99 -3.64 13.22
C LYS A 232 8.66 -2.26 13.14
N ASN A 233 9.25 -1.93 11.99
CA ASN A 233 10.03 -0.69 11.82
C ASN A 233 9.53 0.16 10.64
N GLN A 234 8.58 -0.32 9.85
CA GLN A 234 8.16 0.32 8.62
C GLN A 234 6.65 0.58 8.62
N LYS A 235 6.26 1.66 7.97
CA LYS A 235 4.88 2.04 7.71
C LYS A 235 4.72 2.37 6.24
N LEU A 236 3.75 1.74 5.59
CA LEU A 236 3.31 2.09 4.25
C LEU A 236 1.95 2.79 4.35
N PHE A 237 1.79 3.88 3.63
CA PHE A 237 0.52 4.58 3.40
C PHE A 237 0.25 4.60 1.90
N ALA A 238 -1.00 4.36 1.49
CA ALA A 238 -1.44 4.46 0.10
C ALA A 238 -2.96 4.63 0.03
N ASP A 239 -3.49 5.09 -1.11
CA ASP A 239 -4.94 5.16 -1.32
C ASP A 239 -5.53 3.76 -1.53
N SER A 240 -4.78 2.87 -2.20
CA SER A 240 -5.12 1.46 -2.36
C SER A 240 -3.89 0.55 -2.36
N VAL A 241 -4.09 -0.71 -1.94
CA VAL A 241 -3.08 -1.77 -1.97
C VAL A 241 -3.70 -3.07 -2.45
N PHE A 242 -3.11 -3.67 -3.46
CA PHE A 242 -3.38 -5.03 -3.89
C PHE A 242 -2.25 -5.95 -3.43
N TYR A 243 -2.58 -7.16 -2.99
CA TYR A 243 -1.61 -8.15 -2.51
C TYR A 243 -1.93 -9.54 -3.05
N ASN A 244 -0.91 -10.27 -3.49
CA ASN A 244 -1.00 -11.67 -3.85
C ASN A 244 -0.12 -12.50 -2.89
N GLU A 245 -0.74 -13.34 -2.08
CA GLU A 245 -0.06 -14.14 -1.06
C GLU A 245 0.88 -15.20 -1.68
N ILE A 246 0.51 -15.77 -2.84
CA ILE A 246 1.30 -16.82 -3.48
C ILE A 246 2.62 -16.26 -4.03
N SER A 247 2.58 -15.13 -4.72
CA SER A 247 3.79 -14.49 -5.27
C SER A 247 4.55 -13.68 -4.21
N GLY A 248 3.87 -13.23 -3.16
CA GLY A 248 4.38 -12.27 -2.17
C GLY A 248 4.50 -10.86 -2.76
N GLU A 249 3.76 -10.55 -3.82
CA GLU A 249 3.79 -9.25 -4.48
C GLU A 249 2.66 -8.36 -4.00
N SER A 250 3.02 -7.12 -3.69
CA SER A 250 2.08 -6.03 -3.39
C SER A 250 2.21 -4.94 -4.43
N TYR A 251 1.10 -4.31 -4.76
CA TYR A 251 1.02 -3.11 -5.58
C TYR A 251 0.26 -2.05 -4.83
N ALA A 252 0.85 -0.88 -4.66
CA ALA A 252 0.27 0.28 -3.99
C ALA A 252 0.06 1.41 -5.00
N GLU A 253 -1.06 2.08 -4.90
CA GLU A 253 -1.46 3.17 -5.80
C GLU A 253 -2.02 4.35 -5.01
N GLY A 254 -1.63 5.55 -5.44
CA GLY A 254 -2.06 6.83 -4.89
C GLY A 254 -1.36 7.19 -3.59
N ASN A 255 -0.71 8.35 -3.55
CA ASN A 255 -0.07 8.92 -2.35
C ASN A 255 0.84 7.94 -1.59
N VAL A 256 1.58 7.11 -2.33
CA VAL A 256 2.46 6.10 -1.73
C VAL A 256 3.52 6.78 -0.87
N LEU A 257 3.56 6.40 0.41
CA LEU A 257 4.53 6.89 1.39
C LEU A 257 5.03 5.73 2.23
N ILE A 258 6.31 5.44 2.15
CA ILE A 258 6.99 4.43 2.96
C ILE A 258 7.89 5.16 3.96
N LYS A 259 7.73 4.83 5.24
CA LYS A 259 8.58 5.34 6.34
C LYS A 259 9.30 4.18 6.99
N ASP A 260 10.61 4.32 7.13
CA ASP A 260 11.44 3.45 7.96
C ASP A 260 12.01 4.28 9.11
N ASP A 261 11.41 4.12 10.29
CA ASP A 261 11.77 4.91 11.47
C ASP A 261 13.17 4.53 11.99
N SER A 262 13.64 3.30 11.74
CA SER A 262 14.95 2.82 12.17
C SER A 262 16.09 3.34 11.31
N ALA A 263 15.87 3.40 10.01
CA ALA A 263 16.82 3.92 9.04
C ALA A 263 16.69 5.45 8.83
N LYS A 264 15.67 6.08 9.41
CA LYS A 264 15.31 7.49 9.20
C LYS A 264 15.11 7.83 7.72
N ILE A 265 14.44 6.91 6.99
CA ILE A 265 14.20 7.02 5.56
C ILE A 265 12.71 7.24 5.32
N VAL A 266 12.41 8.12 4.38
CA VAL A 266 11.07 8.31 3.81
C VAL A 266 11.16 8.20 2.29
N ILE A 267 10.29 7.37 1.70
CA ILE A 267 10.17 7.24 0.25
C ILE A 267 8.74 7.63 -0.14
N ARG A 268 8.59 8.44 -1.16
CA ARG A 268 7.30 8.86 -1.70
C ARG A 268 7.22 8.58 -3.20
N GLY A 269 6.00 8.41 -3.71
CA GLY A 269 5.70 8.33 -5.13
C GLY A 269 4.21 8.13 -5.36
N ASN A 270 3.79 8.04 -6.61
CA ASN A 270 2.38 7.78 -6.94
C ASN A 270 2.07 6.29 -6.92
N TYR A 271 3.05 5.46 -7.27
CA TYR A 271 2.91 4.01 -7.34
C TYR A 271 4.06 3.32 -6.60
N GLY A 272 3.79 2.13 -6.08
CA GLY A 272 4.80 1.31 -5.45
C GLY A 272 4.54 -0.18 -5.63
N THR A 273 5.61 -0.98 -5.69
CA THR A 273 5.53 -2.44 -5.55
C THR A 273 6.50 -2.91 -4.47
N TYR A 274 6.09 -3.94 -3.78
CA TYR A 274 6.93 -4.70 -2.86
C TYR A 274 6.85 -6.18 -3.20
N ASN A 275 7.98 -6.85 -3.25
CA ASN A 275 8.05 -8.29 -3.40
C ASN A 275 8.72 -8.88 -2.16
N GLU A 276 7.94 -9.57 -1.32
CA GLU A 276 8.41 -10.15 -0.06
C GLU A 276 9.50 -11.21 -0.26
N LYS A 277 9.38 -12.04 -1.30
CA LYS A 277 10.33 -13.13 -1.56
C LYS A 277 11.69 -12.64 -2.04
N LYS A 278 11.72 -11.49 -2.70
CA LYS A 278 12.93 -10.87 -3.24
C LYS A 278 13.44 -9.72 -2.37
N ASP A 279 12.72 -9.40 -1.31
CA ASP A 279 12.91 -8.19 -0.47
C ASP A 279 13.22 -6.96 -1.34
N SER A 280 12.34 -6.69 -2.30
CA SER A 280 12.52 -5.58 -3.24
C SER A 280 11.36 -4.62 -3.20
N ILE A 281 11.70 -3.34 -3.20
CA ILE A 281 10.78 -2.20 -3.26
C ILE A 281 11.04 -1.47 -4.56
N LYS A 282 9.99 -1.06 -5.25
CA LYS A 282 10.04 -0.15 -6.37
C LYS A 282 8.98 0.93 -6.19
N VAL A 283 9.38 2.20 -6.35
CA VAL A 283 8.47 3.34 -6.29
C VAL A 283 8.71 4.20 -7.52
N TRP A 284 7.66 4.70 -8.15
CA TRP A 284 7.80 5.50 -9.36
C TRP A 284 6.70 6.56 -9.48
N GLU A 285 6.88 7.44 -10.46
CA GLU A 285 6.15 8.67 -10.66
C GLU A 285 6.25 9.65 -9.48
N ASN A 286 7.02 10.71 -9.71
CA ASN A 286 7.33 11.72 -8.71
C ASN A 286 8.00 11.13 -7.47
N SER A 287 8.89 10.16 -7.69
CA SER A 287 9.53 9.49 -6.56
C SER A 287 10.55 10.39 -5.88
N ILE A 288 10.50 10.40 -4.56
CA ILE A 288 11.41 11.17 -3.69
C ILE A 288 11.91 10.21 -2.60
N PHE A 289 13.21 10.11 -2.48
CA PHE A 289 13.87 9.49 -1.35
C PHE A 289 14.39 10.58 -0.42
N ILE A 290 14.07 10.50 0.85
CA ILE A 290 14.49 11.45 1.88
C ILE A 290 15.20 10.66 2.96
N GLN A 291 16.44 11.03 3.24
CA GLN A 291 17.18 10.53 4.40
C GLN A 291 17.46 11.69 5.33
N GLN A 292 17.12 11.50 6.60
CA GLN A 292 17.40 12.46 7.67
C GLN A 292 18.48 11.90 8.58
N ASP A 293 19.57 12.63 8.72
CA ASP A 293 20.56 12.41 9.76
C ASP A 293 20.51 13.54 10.77
N SER A 294 21.28 13.45 11.86
CA SER A 294 21.30 14.45 12.92
C SER A 294 21.72 15.85 12.46
N SER A 295 22.50 15.93 11.38
CA SER A 295 23.09 17.17 10.84
C SER A 295 22.63 17.53 9.44
N ASP A 296 22.09 16.59 8.65
CA ASP A 296 21.73 16.82 7.26
C ASP A 296 20.44 16.11 6.84
N THR A 297 19.79 16.66 5.82
CA THR A 297 18.67 16.04 5.11
C THR A 297 19.01 15.99 3.64
N ILE A 298 19.11 14.78 3.10
CA ILE A 298 19.36 14.55 1.67
C ILE A 298 18.03 14.15 1.02
N ASN A 299 17.66 14.90 -0.01
CA ASN A 299 16.51 14.60 -0.86
C ASN A 299 17.00 14.17 -2.25
N ILE A 300 16.61 12.99 -2.70
CA ILE A 300 16.90 12.49 -4.04
C ILE A 300 15.58 12.33 -4.79
N PHE A 301 15.44 13.10 -5.85
CA PHE A 301 14.31 13.03 -6.78
C PHE A 301 14.72 12.17 -7.98
N ALA A 302 13.81 11.33 -8.47
CA ALA A 302 14.01 10.50 -9.66
C ALA A 302 12.66 10.11 -10.27
N ASP A 303 12.66 9.64 -11.52
CA ASP A 303 11.45 9.07 -12.11
C ASP A 303 11.08 7.75 -11.44
N GLN A 304 12.11 7.00 -10.97
CA GLN A 304 11.95 5.71 -10.35
C GLN A 304 13.01 5.46 -9.28
N PHE A 305 12.59 4.88 -8.18
CA PHE A 305 13.42 4.39 -7.08
C PHE A 305 13.26 2.89 -6.96
N ILE A 306 14.37 2.14 -6.84
CA ILE A 306 14.38 0.69 -6.60
C ILE A 306 15.34 0.40 -5.46
N ARG A 307 14.88 -0.40 -4.49
CA ARG A 307 15.72 -1.03 -3.47
C ARG A 307 15.53 -2.52 -3.53
N TYR A 308 16.59 -3.26 -3.47
CA TYR A 308 16.55 -4.69 -3.22
C TYR A 308 17.65 -5.09 -2.25
N GLN A 309 17.32 -6.06 -1.43
CA GLN A 309 18.20 -6.58 -0.39
C GLN A 309 18.20 -8.10 -0.45
N ASP A 310 19.36 -8.69 -0.34
CA ASP A 310 19.56 -10.10 -0.04
C ASP A 310 20.47 -10.24 1.17
N SER A 311 20.81 -11.47 1.55
CA SER A 311 21.67 -11.73 2.71
C SER A 311 23.08 -11.12 2.64
N LEU A 312 23.52 -10.71 1.46
CA LEU A 312 24.87 -10.24 1.17
C LEU A 312 24.93 -8.78 0.69
N LYS A 313 23.86 -8.29 0.08
CA LYS A 313 23.86 -6.98 -0.61
C LYS A 313 22.59 -6.19 -0.34
N GLU A 314 22.77 -4.91 -0.08
CA GLU A 314 21.69 -3.93 -0.16
C GLU A 314 22.03 -2.90 -1.23
N ILE A 315 21.17 -2.80 -2.25
CA ILE A 315 21.39 -1.94 -3.42
C ILE A 315 20.19 -1.03 -3.58
N ILE A 316 20.49 0.24 -3.78
CA ILE A 316 19.52 1.29 -4.07
C ILE A 316 19.87 1.89 -5.43
N ILE A 317 18.86 2.03 -6.28
CA ILE A 317 19.01 2.60 -7.61
C ILE A 317 17.94 3.67 -7.80
N CYS A 318 18.35 4.83 -8.25
CA CYS A 318 17.49 5.90 -8.72
C CYS A 318 17.67 6.03 -10.23
N TYR A 319 16.59 5.89 -11.00
CA TYR A 319 16.63 5.93 -12.46
C TYR A 319 15.97 7.16 -13.01
N ASN A 320 16.62 7.74 -14.01
CA ASN A 320 16.22 8.84 -14.85
C ASN A 320 15.96 10.15 -14.09
N ASN A 321 16.46 11.23 -14.67
CA ASN A 321 16.22 12.59 -14.19
C ASN A 321 16.58 12.81 -12.72
N VAL A 322 17.66 12.18 -12.25
CA VAL A 322 18.04 12.27 -10.84
C VAL A 322 18.52 13.67 -10.47
N VAL A 323 17.96 14.20 -9.39
CA VAL A 323 18.39 15.46 -8.76
C VAL A 323 18.61 15.21 -7.27
N ILE A 324 19.77 15.56 -6.77
CA ILE A 324 20.17 15.47 -5.37
C ILE A 324 20.12 16.87 -4.77
N ASN A 325 19.44 17.03 -3.65
CA ASN A 325 19.44 18.26 -2.85
C ASN A 325 19.81 17.92 -1.40
N GLY A 326 20.95 18.41 -0.96
CA GLY A 326 21.44 18.26 0.42
C GLY A 326 22.14 19.53 0.87
N ASN A 327 22.52 19.60 2.14
CA ASN A 327 23.26 20.76 2.66
C ASN A 327 24.69 20.75 2.20
N LEU A 328 25.33 19.57 2.10
CA LEU A 328 26.73 19.42 1.74
C LEU A 328 26.94 19.12 0.26
N ILE A 329 25.94 18.55 -0.40
CA ILE A 329 26.02 18.07 -1.78
C ILE A 329 24.72 18.31 -2.52
N ASP A 330 24.83 18.99 -3.66
CA ASP A 330 23.77 18.98 -4.68
C ASP A 330 24.26 18.22 -5.92
N GLY A 331 23.35 17.66 -6.68
CA GLY A 331 23.72 16.88 -7.85
C GLY A 331 22.63 16.77 -8.91
N ASP A 332 23.08 16.54 -10.13
CA ASP A 332 22.24 16.29 -11.30
C ASP A 332 22.91 15.17 -12.12
N CYS A 333 22.21 14.06 -12.36
CA CYS A 333 22.69 12.97 -13.19
C CYS A 333 21.53 12.19 -13.82
N ASP A 334 21.81 11.25 -14.72
CA ASP A 334 20.76 10.36 -15.23
C ASP A 334 20.34 9.35 -14.17
N SER A 335 21.30 8.68 -13.55
CA SER A 335 21.03 7.61 -12.61
C SER A 335 22.04 7.56 -11.45
N ILE A 336 21.58 7.08 -10.31
CA ILE A 336 22.41 6.76 -9.14
C ILE A 336 22.33 5.27 -8.87
N TYR A 337 23.48 4.68 -8.58
CA TYR A 337 23.63 3.34 -8.05
C TYR A 337 24.35 3.41 -6.70
N TYR A 338 23.69 3.03 -5.63
CA TYR A 338 24.28 2.96 -4.30
C TYR A 338 24.33 1.51 -3.81
N ASN A 339 25.52 1.01 -3.58
CA ASN A 339 25.74 -0.27 -2.93
C ASN A 339 26.11 0.00 -1.47
N LYS A 340 25.17 -0.27 -0.57
CA LYS A 340 25.35 -0.02 0.86
C LYS A 340 26.37 -0.97 1.50
N THR A 341 26.53 -2.17 0.93
CA THR A 341 27.46 -3.19 1.46
C THR A 341 28.93 -2.77 1.35
N ASP A 342 29.32 -2.15 0.24
CA ASP A 342 30.66 -1.61 0.03
C ASP A 342 30.74 -0.08 0.15
N SER A 343 29.62 0.50 0.58
CA SER A 343 29.45 1.94 0.81
C SER A 343 29.85 2.81 -0.39
N THR A 344 29.48 2.36 -1.60
CA THR A 344 29.84 3.02 -2.85
C THR A 344 28.59 3.61 -3.52
N LEU A 345 28.61 4.92 -3.75
CA LEU A 345 27.59 5.66 -4.52
C LEU A 345 28.19 6.06 -5.87
N LYS A 346 27.49 5.77 -6.96
CA LYS A 346 27.90 6.10 -8.33
C LYS A 346 26.84 6.96 -9.00
N CYS A 347 27.23 8.13 -9.49
CA CYS A 347 26.43 8.97 -10.36
C CYS A 347 26.91 8.74 -11.80
N ILE A 348 25.97 8.44 -12.70
CA ILE A 348 26.26 7.90 -14.04
C ILE A 348 25.56 8.74 -15.11
N LYS A 349 26.18 8.85 -16.28
CA LYS A 349 25.78 9.63 -17.44
C LYS A 349 25.70 11.12 -17.16
N ASP A 350 26.79 11.77 -17.48
CA ASP A 350 27.00 13.22 -17.38
C ASP A 350 26.65 13.82 -16.00
N PRO A 351 27.15 13.22 -14.90
CA PRO A 351 26.88 13.74 -13.58
C PRO A 351 27.51 15.12 -13.39
N ILE A 352 26.76 15.97 -12.69
CA ILE A 352 27.22 17.25 -12.20
C ILE A 352 26.99 17.26 -10.71
N ILE A 353 28.04 17.45 -9.96
CA ILE A 353 27.99 17.53 -8.50
C ILE A 353 28.50 18.89 -8.05
N TRP A 354 27.76 19.51 -7.16
CA TRP A 354 28.16 20.74 -6.50
C TRP A 354 28.52 20.44 -5.04
N LEU A 355 29.77 20.73 -4.69
CA LEU A 355 30.31 20.62 -3.34
C LEU A 355 30.73 22.05 -2.94
N ASP A 356 29.94 22.69 -2.10
CA ASP A 356 30.07 24.14 -1.82
C ASP A 356 30.12 24.97 -3.13
N GLU A 357 31.21 25.71 -3.36
CA GLU A 357 31.46 26.52 -4.56
C GLU A 357 32.07 25.73 -5.72
N ASN A 358 32.30 24.42 -5.54
CA ASN A 358 32.97 23.61 -6.55
C ASN A 358 31.92 22.86 -7.40
N GLN A 359 31.98 23.05 -8.71
CA GLN A 359 31.25 22.21 -9.68
C GLN A 359 32.20 21.10 -10.15
N VAL A 360 31.78 19.86 -10.00
CA VAL A 360 32.50 18.65 -10.44
C VAL A 360 31.73 17.98 -11.56
N THR A 361 32.39 17.68 -12.67
CA THR A 361 31.80 17.01 -13.85
C THR A 361 32.72 15.90 -14.36
N GLY A 362 32.15 14.90 -15.03
CA GLY A 362 32.82 13.77 -15.67
C GLY A 362 31.79 12.82 -16.30
N GLU A 363 32.21 11.73 -16.90
CA GLU A 363 31.26 10.70 -17.39
C GLU A 363 30.68 9.87 -16.25
N LYS A 364 31.47 9.69 -15.17
CA LYS A 364 31.06 9.01 -13.95
C LYS A 364 31.70 9.66 -12.74
N ILE A 365 30.94 9.84 -11.68
CA ILE A 365 31.42 10.25 -10.37
C ILE A 365 31.07 9.16 -9.36
N GLU A 366 32.07 8.67 -8.64
CA GLU A 366 31.92 7.64 -7.62
C GLU A 366 32.37 8.17 -6.27
N PHE A 367 31.55 8.02 -5.25
CA PHE A 367 31.88 8.38 -3.86
C PHE A 367 32.05 7.12 -3.03
N LYS A 368 33.03 7.12 -2.15
CA LYS A 368 33.19 6.18 -1.06
C LYS A 368 32.76 6.86 0.23
N ILE A 369 31.85 6.20 0.95
CA ILE A 369 31.21 6.73 2.15
C ILE A 369 31.56 5.83 3.34
N SER A 370 31.91 6.38 4.49
CA SER A 370 32.10 5.63 5.73
C SER A 370 31.47 6.42 6.87
N GLU A 371 30.65 5.73 7.69
CA GLU A 371 29.96 6.35 8.83
C GLU A 371 29.12 7.59 8.48
N GLY A 372 28.60 7.64 7.25
CA GLY A 372 27.84 8.78 6.73
C GLY A 372 28.70 9.92 6.14
N GLU A 373 30.01 9.81 6.18
CA GLU A 373 30.94 10.82 5.64
C GLU A 373 31.55 10.35 4.32
N ILE A 374 31.71 11.29 3.39
CA ILE A 374 32.46 11.07 2.16
C ILE A 374 33.96 11.13 2.51
N TYR A 375 34.69 10.08 2.18
CA TYR A 375 36.15 10.08 2.36
C TYR A 375 36.93 10.06 1.05
N ASN A 376 36.31 9.56 -0.06
CA ASN A 376 36.90 9.61 -1.40
C ASN A 376 35.88 9.92 -2.47
N MET A 377 36.30 10.62 -3.52
CA MET A 377 35.58 10.85 -4.76
C MET A 377 36.47 10.45 -5.94
N TYR A 378 35.93 9.69 -6.87
CA TYR A 378 36.60 9.31 -8.10
C TYR A 378 35.81 9.84 -9.29
N VAL A 379 36.40 10.74 -10.05
CA VAL A 379 35.83 11.27 -11.29
C VAL A 379 36.59 10.67 -12.46
N THR A 380 35.91 10.09 -13.42
CA THR A 380 36.55 9.40 -14.55
C THR A 380 36.01 9.93 -15.86
N ASN A 381 36.92 10.07 -16.81
CA ASN A 381 36.76 10.57 -18.16
C ASN A 381 36.23 12.01 -18.21
N ASN A 382 36.96 12.86 -18.93
CA ASN A 382 36.65 14.29 -19.04
C ASN A 382 36.43 14.97 -17.67
N SER A 383 37.23 14.56 -16.68
CA SER A 383 37.06 15.01 -15.31
C SER A 383 37.42 16.51 -15.19
N MET A 384 36.49 17.31 -14.66
CA MET A 384 36.70 18.75 -14.47
C MET A 384 36.14 19.20 -13.12
N ILE A 385 36.93 20.06 -12.45
CA ILE A 385 36.49 20.80 -11.26
C ILE A 385 36.59 22.27 -11.57
N ILE A 386 35.54 23.00 -11.30
CA ILE A 386 35.45 24.45 -11.48
C ILE A 386 35.08 25.07 -10.15
N THR A 387 35.93 26.02 -9.67
CA THR A 387 35.67 26.75 -8.43
C THR A 387 35.52 28.24 -8.74
N ARG A 388 34.41 28.82 -8.29
CA ARG A 388 34.17 30.25 -8.49
C ARG A 388 35.06 31.08 -7.56
N LYS A 389 35.78 32.08 -8.08
CA LYS A 389 36.61 32.99 -7.30
C LYS A 389 35.98 34.37 -7.11
N ASP A 390 35.32 34.86 -8.15
CA ASP A 390 34.50 36.08 -8.14
C ASP A 390 33.43 36.03 -9.23
N SER A 391 32.91 37.14 -9.68
CA SER A 391 31.85 37.22 -10.68
C SER A 391 32.23 36.71 -12.07
N ILE A 392 33.53 36.73 -12.41
CA ILE A 392 34.04 36.42 -13.76
C ILE A 392 35.21 35.43 -13.79
N HIS A 393 35.91 35.23 -12.68
CA HIS A 393 37.06 34.33 -12.62
C HIS A 393 36.73 32.98 -11.97
N TYR A 394 37.29 31.93 -12.57
CA TYR A 394 37.06 30.54 -12.15
C TYR A 394 38.39 29.77 -12.15
N ASP A 395 38.73 29.19 -11.01
CA ASP A 395 39.79 28.17 -10.99
C ASP A 395 39.24 26.93 -11.71
N GLN A 396 40.09 26.31 -12.53
CA GLN A 396 39.71 25.17 -13.36
C GLN A 396 40.79 24.10 -13.25
N ILE A 397 40.36 22.86 -13.00
CA ILE A 397 41.23 21.69 -12.90
C ILE A 397 40.63 20.62 -13.80
N LYS A 398 41.42 20.10 -14.74
CA LYS A 398 41.01 19.07 -15.70
C LYS A 398 42.02 17.93 -15.76
N GLY A 399 41.54 16.71 -15.95
CA GLY A 399 42.32 15.52 -16.20
C GLY A 399 41.47 14.38 -16.74
N ASP A 400 42.06 13.27 -17.12
CA ASP A 400 41.28 12.09 -17.50
C ASP A 400 40.67 11.44 -16.26
N GLU A 401 41.38 11.48 -15.12
CA GLU A 401 40.95 10.98 -13.83
C GLU A 401 41.25 12.01 -12.73
N ILE A 402 40.30 12.27 -11.84
CA ILE A 402 40.53 13.09 -10.64
C ILE A 402 40.07 12.28 -9.41
N ASN A 403 40.97 12.12 -8.44
CA ASN A 403 40.66 11.52 -7.15
C ASN A 403 40.68 12.61 -6.08
N GLY A 404 39.54 12.80 -5.42
CA GLY A 404 39.41 13.71 -4.28
C GLY A 404 39.44 12.91 -2.97
N HIS A 405 40.30 13.36 -2.04
CA HIS A 405 40.37 12.81 -0.69
C HIS A 405 39.77 13.83 0.27
N PHE A 406 38.84 13.37 1.09
CA PHE A 406 38.12 14.21 2.04
C PHE A 406 38.55 13.91 3.47
N LYS A 407 38.44 14.90 4.30
CA LYS A 407 38.60 14.80 5.75
C LYS A 407 37.53 15.64 6.42
N ASN A 408 36.70 15.01 7.26
CA ASN A 408 35.52 15.64 7.89
C ASN A 408 34.56 16.28 6.84
N ASN A 409 34.30 15.57 5.75
CA ASN A 409 33.51 16.02 4.59
C ASN A 409 34.11 17.22 3.81
N GLU A 410 35.27 17.72 4.15
CA GLU A 410 35.95 18.77 3.41
C GLU A 410 37.00 18.18 2.45
N LEU A 411 37.05 18.71 1.23
CA LEU A 411 38.01 18.30 0.21
C LEU A 411 39.41 18.76 0.64
N ASN A 412 40.32 17.79 0.86
CA ASN A 412 41.65 18.05 1.37
C ASN A 412 42.76 17.90 0.30
N ILE A 413 42.65 16.86 -0.54
CA ILE A 413 43.63 16.57 -1.58
C ILE A 413 42.94 16.20 -2.87
N LEU A 414 43.44 16.71 -4.00
CA LEU A 414 43.08 16.25 -5.34
C LEU A 414 44.33 15.65 -6.00
N ASP A 415 44.18 14.41 -6.45
CA ASP A 415 45.12 13.74 -7.34
C ASP A 415 44.57 13.75 -8.76
N VAL A 416 45.14 14.57 -9.63
CA VAL A 416 44.80 14.66 -11.06
C VAL A 416 45.79 13.79 -11.84
N LYS A 417 45.27 12.84 -12.62
CA LYS A 417 46.04 11.85 -13.35
C LYS A 417 45.71 11.91 -14.84
N LYS A 418 46.76 11.79 -15.65
CA LYS A 418 46.71 11.82 -17.10
C LYS A 418 46.17 13.15 -17.66
N ASN A 419 46.95 13.80 -18.49
CA ASN A 419 46.57 15.05 -19.17
C ASN A 419 46.14 16.19 -18.21
N GLY A 420 46.80 16.30 -17.08
CA GLY A 420 46.49 17.31 -16.08
C GLY A 420 46.66 18.74 -16.61
N LYS A 421 45.61 19.54 -16.53
CA LYS A 421 45.59 20.97 -16.84
C LYS A 421 44.95 21.73 -15.69
N ALA A 422 45.52 22.91 -15.39
CA ALA A 422 44.92 23.80 -14.39
C ALA A 422 45.04 25.27 -14.83
N ILE A 423 43.98 26.01 -14.54
CA ILE A 423 43.97 27.47 -14.55
C ILE A 423 43.55 27.88 -13.16
N TYR A 424 44.37 28.70 -12.49
CA TYR A 424 44.02 29.23 -11.18
C TYR A 424 44.51 30.66 -11.02
N TYR A 425 43.77 31.43 -10.22
CA TYR A 425 43.99 32.83 -9.98
C TYR A 425 44.63 33.04 -8.59
N THR A 426 45.68 33.83 -8.53
CA THR A 426 46.34 34.25 -7.27
C THR A 426 45.94 35.66 -6.89
N LYS A 427 45.83 35.89 -5.59
CA LYS A 427 45.51 37.19 -5.01
C LYS A 427 46.74 37.85 -4.45
N ASP A 428 46.83 39.17 -4.56
CA ASP A 428 47.83 39.93 -3.84
C ASP A 428 47.64 39.81 -2.34
N GLU A 429 48.75 39.63 -1.59
CA GLU A 429 48.69 39.46 -0.13
C GLU A 429 48.23 40.73 0.61
N LYS A 430 48.39 41.92 -0.02
CA LYS A 430 48.13 43.22 0.62
C LYS A 430 46.70 43.67 0.51
N ASP A 431 46.10 43.52 -0.65
CA ASP A 431 44.75 44.02 -0.94
C ASP A 431 43.71 42.94 -1.25
N SER A 432 44.14 41.68 -1.30
CA SER A 432 43.30 40.52 -1.63
C SER A 432 42.66 40.57 -3.02
N LEU A 433 43.15 41.45 -3.90
CA LEU A 433 42.68 41.51 -5.30
C LEU A 433 43.36 40.43 -6.15
N ILE A 434 42.62 39.88 -7.10
CA ILE A 434 43.21 38.95 -8.06
C ILE A 434 44.17 39.73 -8.97
N ASN A 435 45.45 39.35 -9.00
CA ASN A 435 46.50 40.04 -9.73
C ASN A 435 47.15 39.18 -10.80
N GLU A 436 47.10 37.85 -10.71
CA GLU A 436 47.79 36.95 -11.63
C GLU A 436 46.94 35.76 -11.99
N ILE A 437 47.15 35.22 -13.20
CA ILE A 437 46.59 33.95 -13.68
C ILE A 437 47.73 32.96 -13.95
N ASN A 438 47.58 31.75 -13.44
CA ASN A 438 48.49 30.64 -13.66
C ASN A 438 47.85 29.63 -14.60
N ILE A 439 48.51 29.27 -15.68
CA ILE A 439 48.06 28.30 -16.67
C ILE A 439 49.12 27.20 -16.73
N ILE A 440 48.73 25.97 -16.41
CA ILE A 440 49.65 24.85 -16.26
C ILE A 440 49.07 23.61 -16.97
N SER A 441 49.99 22.87 -17.60
CA SER A 441 49.74 21.51 -18.11
C SER A 441 50.85 20.57 -17.66
N CYS A 442 50.52 19.34 -17.32
CA CYS A 442 51.46 18.32 -16.89
C CYS A 442 50.83 16.93 -17.07
N GLU A 443 51.57 15.88 -16.87
CA GLU A 443 51.03 14.52 -16.91
C GLU A 443 50.15 14.24 -15.72
N SER A 444 50.56 14.64 -14.52
CA SER A 444 49.79 14.53 -13.30
C SER A 444 50.13 15.60 -12.29
N MET A 445 49.20 15.94 -11.39
CA MET A 445 49.42 16.86 -10.30
C MET A 445 48.69 16.44 -9.03
N LYS A 446 49.26 16.83 -7.90
CA LYS A 446 48.63 16.71 -6.57
C LYS A 446 48.43 18.10 -6.00
N ILE A 447 47.18 18.41 -5.67
CA ILE A 447 46.75 19.70 -5.15
C ILE A 447 46.34 19.52 -3.70
N HIS A 448 46.95 20.28 -2.80
CA HIS A 448 46.56 20.33 -1.39
C HIS A 448 45.62 21.53 -1.21
N ILE A 449 44.50 21.27 -0.57
CA ILE A 449 43.42 22.23 -0.33
C ILE A 449 43.24 22.37 1.19
N LYS A 450 43.12 23.61 1.64
CA LYS A 450 42.80 23.95 3.02
C LYS A 450 41.82 25.11 3.03
N GLU A 451 40.73 24.98 3.81
CA GLU A 451 39.68 26.02 3.90
C GLU A 451 39.19 26.47 2.51
N ASN A 452 38.90 25.48 1.62
CA ASN A 452 38.49 25.69 0.23
C ASN A 452 39.47 26.55 -0.63
N LYS A 453 40.73 26.63 -0.23
CA LYS A 453 41.80 27.35 -0.97
C LYS A 453 42.91 26.39 -1.35
N ILE A 454 43.45 26.58 -2.54
CA ILE A 454 44.68 25.87 -2.97
C ILE A 454 45.85 26.35 -2.10
N GLU A 455 46.39 25.44 -1.28
CA GLU A 455 47.54 25.70 -0.43
C GLU A 455 48.85 25.39 -1.17
N LYS A 456 48.87 24.26 -1.91
CA LYS A 456 50.09 23.80 -2.58
C LYS A 456 49.74 22.91 -3.77
N ILE A 457 50.45 23.07 -4.87
CA ILE A 457 50.39 22.19 -6.03
C ILE A 457 51.76 21.53 -6.24
N LYS A 458 51.75 20.20 -6.37
CA LYS A 458 52.95 19.43 -6.76
C LYS A 458 52.69 18.88 -8.16
N PHE A 459 53.58 19.22 -9.09
CA PHE A 459 53.51 18.72 -10.46
C PHE A 459 54.46 17.55 -10.62
N ASN A 460 53.99 16.50 -11.30
CA ASN A 460 54.78 15.32 -11.63
C ASN A 460 54.90 15.23 -13.16
N SER A 461 56.13 14.99 -13.64
CA SER A 461 56.47 14.80 -15.06
C SER A 461 56.06 15.95 -15.99
N LYS A 462 57.11 16.58 -16.53
CA LYS A 462 57.06 17.57 -17.63
C LYS A 462 56.05 18.72 -17.41
N PRO A 463 56.12 19.47 -16.29
CA PRO A 463 55.25 20.63 -16.13
C PRO A 463 55.63 21.71 -17.17
N ASN A 464 54.57 22.19 -17.86
CA ASN A 464 54.71 23.37 -18.72
C ASN A 464 53.70 24.40 -18.20
N GLY A 465 54.18 25.55 -17.74
CA GLY A 465 53.30 26.54 -17.13
C GLY A 465 53.76 27.95 -17.40
N LYS A 466 52.85 28.88 -17.33
CA LYS A 466 53.09 30.32 -17.40
C LYS A 466 52.24 31.06 -16.39
N THR A 467 52.83 32.08 -15.79
CA THR A 467 52.11 33.06 -14.98
C THR A 467 52.01 34.37 -15.76
N LEU A 468 50.87 34.96 -15.78
CA LEU A 468 50.61 36.24 -16.46
C LEU A 468 49.99 37.23 -15.48
N PRO A 469 50.40 38.49 -15.45
CA PRO A 469 49.66 39.55 -14.79
C PRO A 469 48.25 39.66 -15.40
N LEU A 470 47.25 39.93 -14.58
CA LEU A 470 45.85 39.90 -15.00
C LEU A 470 45.56 40.96 -16.10
N ASP A 471 46.22 42.09 -16.06
CA ASP A 471 46.12 43.18 -17.06
C ASP A 471 46.62 42.77 -18.46
N LYS A 472 47.54 41.78 -18.53
CA LYS A 472 48.04 41.17 -19.76
C LYS A 472 47.34 39.91 -20.18
N ALA A 473 46.43 39.41 -19.34
CA ALA A 473 45.65 38.22 -19.62
C ALA A 473 44.50 38.57 -20.57
N LYS A 474 44.26 37.74 -21.60
CA LYS A 474 43.04 37.84 -22.40
C LYS A 474 41.87 37.62 -21.48
N LYS A 475 40.74 38.29 -21.74
CA LYS A 475 39.53 38.24 -20.90
C LYS A 475 38.94 36.84 -20.66
N ASP A 476 39.28 35.86 -21.54
CA ASP A 476 38.68 34.54 -21.56
C ASP A 476 39.73 33.43 -21.60
N PHE A 477 40.27 33.08 -20.43
CA PHE A 477 41.12 31.90 -20.27
C PHE A 477 40.23 30.76 -19.72
N TYR A 478 39.81 29.88 -20.60
CA TYR A 478 39.07 28.69 -20.22
C TYR A 478 39.71 27.43 -20.80
N LEU A 479 39.70 26.35 -20.03
CA LEU A 479 40.05 25.02 -20.53
C LEU A 479 39.00 24.52 -21.51
N ASP A 480 39.40 23.61 -22.40
CA ASP A 480 38.46 22.92 -23.27
C ASP A 480 37.37 22.26 -22.43
N ASP A 481 36.13 22.33 -22.88
CA ASP A 481 34.90 21.83 -22.20
C ASP A 481 34.46 22.62 -20.94
N PHE A 482 35.11 23.78 -20.65
CA PHE A 482 34.64 24.64 -19.59
C PHE A 482 33.19 25.05 -19.78
N LYS A 483 32.36 24.75 -18.79
CA LYS A 483 30.94 25.13 -18.80
C LYS A 483 30.44 25.30 -17.37
N ILE A 484 29.92 26.47 -17.06
CA ILE A 484 29.17 26.69 -15.82
C ILE A 484 27.76 26.24 -16.02
N ILE A 485 27.30 25.37 -15.15
CA ILE A 485 25.95 24.77 -15.20
C ILE A 485 25.20 25.22 -13.96
N SER A 486 23.98 25.74 -14.15
CA SER A 486 23.12 26.15 -13.06
C SER A 486 22.45 24.95 -12.43
N LYS A 487 22.31 24.95 -11.10
CA LYS A 487 21.52 23.95 -10.38
C LYS A 487 20.09 23.97 -10.89
N ARG A 488 19.53 22.81 -11.16
CA ARG A 488 18.16 22.64 -11.67
C ARG A 488 17.30 21.92 -10.63
N SER A 489 16.04 22.31 -10.54
CA SER A 489 15.06 21.52 -9.83
C SER A 489 14.68 20.27 -10.63
N TYR A 490 14.15 19.27 -9.95
CA TYR A 490 13.68 18.05 -10.60
C TYR A 490 12.59 18.32 -11.68
N GLN A 491 11.70 19.28 -11.44
CA GLN A 491 10.68 19.67 -12.39
C GLN A 491 11.27 20.32 -13.64
N GLU A 492 12.26 21.19 -13.48
CA GLU A 492 12.98 21.79 -14.59
C GLU A 492 13.73 20.73 -15.41
N LYS A 493 14.30 19.72 -14.75
CA LYS A 493 14.99 18.61 -15.45
C LYS A 493 14.02 17.74 -16.26
N LYS A 494 12.80 17.52 -15.79
CA LYS A 494 11.74 16.82 -16.55
C LYS A 494 11.18 17.64 -17.69
N GLY A 495 11.55 18.90 -17.89
CA GLY A 495 10.99 19.77 -18.90
C GLY A 495 9.60 20.34 -18.55
N VAL A 496 9.19 20.21 -17.29
CA VAL A 496 7.96 20.84 -16.80
C VAL A 496 8.26 22.29 -16.50
N ALA A 497 7.75 23.21 -17.31
CA ALA A 497 7.93 24.64 -17.11
C ALA A 497 7.37 25.07 -15.74
N LYS A 498 8.09 25.97 -15.04
CA LYS A 498 7.57 26.65 -13.84
C LYS A 498 6.30 27.43 -14.27
N GLY A 499 5.11 26.90 -14.08
CA GLY A 499 3.89 27.61 -14.47
C GLY A 499 2.58 26.87 -14.25
N GLU A 500 2.59 25.58 -14.07
CA GLU A 500 1.34 24.86 -13.78
C GLU A 500 1.36 24.30 -12.35
N SER A 501 0.94 25.13 -11.39
CA SER A 501 0.45 24.62 -10.12
C SER A 501 -0.81 23.79 -10.41
N PRO A 502 -0.94 22.55 -9.92
CA PRO A 502 -2.19 21.83 -10.07
C PRO A 502 -3.28 22.62 -9.37
N LYS A 503 -4.26 23.12 -10.17
CA LYS A 503 -5.50 23.64 -9.63
C LYS A 503 -6.15 22.53 -8.85
N GLY A 504 -6.29 22.74 -7.55
CA GLY A 504 -6.96 21.81 -6.65
C GLY A 504 -8.34 21.39 -7.21
N ARG A 505 -8.57 20.12 -7.13
CA ARG A 505 -9.91 19.54 -7.14
C ARG A 505 -10.09 18.72 -5.88
#